data_560513f2d38cb95afa15f54d396f6245
#
_entry.id   560513f2d38cb95afa15f54d396f6245
#
_cell.length_a   1.000
_cell.length_b   1.000
_cell.length_c   1.000
_cell.angle_alpha   90.00
_cell.angle_beta   90.00
_cell.angle_gamma   90.00
#
_symmetry.space_group_name_H-M   'P 1'
#
loop_
_entity.id
_entity.type
_entity.pdbx_description
1 polymer ?
#
loop_
_entity_poly.entity_id
_entity_poly.type
_entity_poly.pdbx_seq_one_letter_code
_entity_poly.pdbx_strand_id
1 'polypeptide(L)'
;LAGRFESVAGLAGHFHCAEKKGYSGVGLYTRKRPTAVITGFGSPEFDAEGRYVEARYDTARRKLSIISCYFPSGSSSEERQAAKFRFLAAFRPHLERLAGEREFILVGDVNIAHREIDLKNWKGNQKNSGFLPEERAWLSSVLDGIGLMDVHRTLRPDDGGEAY
;
A
#
# COMPACT_ATOMS: atom_id res chain seq x y z
N LEU A 1 17.81 10.68 -2.49
CA LEU A 1 17.78 10.59 -1.01
C LEU A 1 19.12 10.14 -0.42
N ALA A 2 20.15 9.92 -1.24
CA ALA A 2 21.44 9.42 -0.82
C ALA A 2 22.06 10.29 0.31
N GLY A 3 22.58 9.64 1.32
CA GLY A 3 23.35 10.20 2.42
C GLY A 3 22.52 10.73 3.59
N ARG A 4 21.67 11.73 3.41
CA ARG A 4 21.00 12.41 4.54
C ARG A 4 19.88 11.58 5.20
N PHE A 5 19.19 10.72 4.45
CA PHE A 5 18.05 9.95 4.92
C PHE A 5 18.30 8.44 5.00
N GLU A 6 19.52 7.99 4.70
CA GLU A 6 19.87 6.57 4.79
C GLU A 6 19.86 6.04 6.22
N SER A 7 20.07 6.93 7.19
CA SER A 7 19.96 6.59 8.61
C SER A 7 19.37 7.78 9.39
N VAL A 8 18.35 7.51 10.17
CA VAL A 8 17.70 8.49 11.05
C VAL A 8 17.51 7.86 12.42
N ALA A 9 18.02 8.50 13.47
CA ALA A 9 17.89 8.05 14.86
C ALA A 9 18.30 6.58 15.08
N GLY A 10 19.35 6.11 14.38
CA GLY A 10 19.84 4.74 14.48
C GLY A 10 19.00 3.70 13.72
N LEU A 11 18.04 4.15 12.91
CA LEU A 11 17.26 3.31 12.00
C LEU A 11 17.87 3.35 10.60
N ALA A 12 17.92 2.22 9.91
CA ALA A 12 18.31 2.14 8.51
C ALA A 12 17.11 2.41 7.60
N GLY A 13 17.27 3.30 6.62
CA GLY A 13 16.25 3.63 5.63
C GLY A 13 16.34 2.73 4.39
N HIS A 14 15.19 2.28 3.92
CA HIS A 14 15.04 1.51 2.68
C HIS A 14 13.98 2.20 1.83
N PHE A 15 14.35 2.60 0.61
CA PHE A 15 13.49 3.43 -0.23
C PHE A 15 13.32 2.84 -1.62
N HIS A 16 12.14 3.02 -2.19
CA HIS A 16 11.89 2.89 -3.61
C HIS A 16 11.39 4.22 -4.14
N CYS A 17 12.23 4.91 -4.89
CA CYS A 17 11.91 6.22 -5.48
C CYS A 17 11.47 6.05 -6.93
N ALA A 18 10.57 6.94 -7.39
CA ALA A 18 10.22 6.98 -8.79
C ALA A 18 11.43 7.36 -9.67
N GLU A 19 11.48 6.84 -10.88
CA GLU A 19 12.46 7.26 -11.90
C GLU A 19 12.30 8.75 -12.22
N LYS A 20 11.06 9.22 -12.28
CA LYS A 20 10.73 10.64 -12.44
C LYS A 20 10.98 11.38 -11.13
N LYS A 21 11.95 12.31 -11.14
CA LYS A 21 12.31 13.12 -9.99
C LYS A 21 11.13 13.92 -9.44
N GLY A 22 10.99 13.93 -8.09
CA GLY A 22 9.97 14.72 -7.40
C GLY A 22 8.53 14.21 -7.60
N TYR A 23 8.36 12.96 -8.02
CA TYR A 23 7.03 12.40 -8.26
C TYR A 23 6.53 11.59 -7.07
N SER A 24 6.86 10.34 -6.99
CA SER A 24 6.35 9.38 -6.02
C SER A 24 7.53 8.69 -5.32
N GLY A 25 7.23 7.91 -4.33
CA GLY A 25 8.22 7.11 -3.62
C GLY A 25 7.67 6.59 -2.31
N VAL A 26 8.21 5.49 -1.85
CA VAL A 26 7.88 4.87 -0.57
C VAL A 26 9.15 4.53 0.20
N GLY A 27 9.04 4.37 1.51
CA GLY A 27 10.18 4.02 2.33
C GLY A 27 9.79 3.33 3.63
N LEU A 28 10.76 2.63 4.18
CA LEU A 28 10.70 2.01 5.50
C LEU A 28 11.95 2.35 6.28
N TYR A 29 11.81 2.67 7.55
CA TYR A 29 12.91 2.73 8.49
C TYR A 29 12.88 1.51 9.40
N THR A 30 14.01 0.82 9.52
CA THR A 30 14.10 -0.43 10.27
C THR A 30 15.19 -0.38 11.33
N ARG A 31 14.91 -0.89 12.53
CA ARG A 31 15.90 -1.07 13.60
C ARG A 31 16.67 -2.38 13.42
N LYS A 32 15.95 -3.45 13.09
CA LYS A 32 16.54 -4.74 12.79
C LYS A 32 16.84 -4.82 11.30
N ARG A 33 18.01 -5.34 10.96
CA ARG A 33 18.40 -5.56 9.56
C ARG A 33 17.46 -6.59 8.92
N PRO A 34 16.78 -6.26 7.81
CA PRO A 34 16.01 -7.24 7.05
C PRO A 34 16.90 -8.33 6.46
N THR A 35 16.36 -9.52 6.25
CA THR A 35 17.05 -10.60 5.50
C THR A 35 17.12 -10.30 4.01
N ALA A 36 16.14 -9.55 3.48
CA ALA A 36 16.13 -9.01 2.13
C ALA A 36 15.28 -7.74 2.08
N VAL A 37 15.57 -6.87 1.12
CA VAL A 37 14.75 -5.71 0.75
C VAL A 37 14.40 -5.85 -0.72
N ILE A 38 13.11 -5.77 -1.03
CA ILE A 38 12.56 -5.87 -2.39
C ILE A 38 11.95 -4.52 -2.75
N THR A 39 12.26 -4.01 -3.93
CA THR A 39 11.65 -2.81 -4.51
C THR A 39 10.84 -3.20 -5.73
N GLY A 40 9.63 -2.68 -5.83
CA GLY A 40 8.67 -3.08 -6.86
C GLY A 40 7.99 -4.42 -6.56
N PHE A 41 6.92 -4.70 -7.28
CA PHE A 41 6.16 -5.95 -7.14
C PHE A 41 6.04 -6.74 -8.47
N GLY A 42 6.84 -6.35 -9.47
CA GLY A 42 6.92 -7.00 -10.78
C GLY A 42 5.98 -6.39 -11.83
N SER A 43 5.53 -5.15 -11.62
CA SER A 43 4.78 -4.38 -12.60
C SER A 43 5.62 -3.20 -13.11
N PRO A 44 6.18 -3.27 -14.33
CA PRO A 44 7.11 -2.24 -14.81
C PRO A 44 6.55 -0.82 -14.76
N GLU A 45 5.26 -0.64 -15.07
CA GLU A 45 4.57 0.66 -15.00
C GLU A 45 4.67 1.26 -13.59
N PHE A 46 4.37 0.47 -12.57
CA PHE A 46 4.28 0.95 -11.18
C PHE A 46 5.60 0.83 -10.42
N ASP A 47 6.47 -0.07 -10.84
CA ASP A 47 7.83 -0.18 -10.31
C ASP A 47 8.64 1.05 -10.71
N ALA A 48 8.49 1.58 -11.94
CA ALA A 48 9.07 2.86 -12.36
C ALA A 48 8.55 4.07 -11.57
N GLU A 49 7.35 3.96 -10.97
CA GLU A 49 6.78 5.00 -10.10
C GLU A 49 7.21 4.88 -8.63
N GLY A 50 7.98 3.86 -8.24
CA GLY A 50 8.52 3.74 -6.88
C GLY A 50 7.45 3.55 -5.80
N ARG A 51 6.46 2.67 -6.04
CA ARG A 51 5.25 2.57 -5.20
C ARG A 51 5.27 1.45 -4.17
N TYR A 52 6.33 0.65 -4.12
CA TYR A 52 6.38 -0.55 -3.28
C TYR A 52 7.79 -0.80 -2.76
N VAL A 53 7.94 -0.96 -1.45
CA VAL A 53 9.14 -1.49 -0.81
C VAL A 53 8.76 -2.50 0.25
N GLU A 54 9.44 -3.64 0.27
CA GLU A 54 9.21 -4.75 1.18
C GLU A 54 10.50 -5.08 1.94
N ALA A 55 10.43 -5.08 3.27
CA ALA A 55 11.49 -5.56 4.15
C ALA A 55 11.12 -6.96 4.66
N ARG A 56 11.93 -7.97 4.33
CA ARG A 56 11.73 -9.36 4.73
C ARG A 56 12.48 -9.69 6.00
N TYR A 57 11.85 -10.48 6.87
CA TYR A 57 12.41 -10.99 8.11
C TYR A 57 12.17 -12.51 8.19
N ASP A 58 13.03 -13.25 7.52
CA ASP A 58 12.90 -14.70 7.41
C ASP A 58 13.76 -15.40 8.48
N THR A 59 13.15 -16.37 9.14
CA THR A 59 13.78 -17.28 10.10
C THR A 59 13.46 -18.72 9.69
N ALA A 60 14.07 -19.70 10.36
CA ALA A 60 13.75 -21.10 10.12
C ALA A 60 12.28 -21.46 10.41
N ARG A 61 11.58 -20.64 11.23
CA ARG A 61 10.21 -20.92 11.69
C ARG A 61 9.15 -19.96 11.12
N ARG A 62 9.56 -18.81 10.61
CA ARG A 62 8.63 -17.75 10.22
C ARG A 62 9.18 -16.94 9.05
N LYS A 63 8.33 -16.66 8.10
CA LYS A 63 8.59 -15.70 7.01
C LYS A 63 7.65 -14.52 7.19
N LEU A 64 8.21 -13.33 7.43
CA LEU A 64 7.44 -12.10 7.65
C LEU A 64 7.91 -11.00 6.70
N SER A 65 6.99 -10.30 6.09
CA SER A 65 7.24 -9.07 5.32
C SER A 65 6.58 -7.86 5.96
N ILE A 66 7.29 -6.73 5.96
CA ILE A 66 6.73 -5.41 6.21
C ILE A 66 6.81 -4.65 4.91
N ILE A 67 5.66 -4.17 4.43
CA ILE A 67 5.51 -3.58 3.11
C ILE A 67 5.02 -2.14 3.27
N SER A 68 5.73 -1.18 2.66
CA SER A 68 5.23 0.17 2.47
C SER A 68 4.81 0.33 1.01
N CYS A 69 3.54 0.71 0.80
CA CYS A 69 2.96 0.84 -0.53
C CYS A 69 2.20 2.15 -0.67
N TYR A 70 2.30 2.77 -1.85
CA TYR A 70 1.56 3.98 -2.20
C TYR A 70 0.71 3.72 -3.44
N PHE A 71 -0.59 3.58 -3.24
CA PHE A 71 -1.52 3.33 -4.34
C PHE A 71 -1.69 4.60 -5.19
N PRO A 72 -1.84 4.49 -6.51
CA PRO A 72 -2.13 5.64 -7.35
C PRO A 72 -3.40 6.37 -6.90
N SER A 73 -3.36 7.70 -6.89
CA SER A 73 -4.58 8.52 -6.84
C SER A 73 -5.16 8.66 -8.25
N GLY A 74 -6.47 8.47 -8.39
CA GLY A 74 -7.18 8.65 -9.66
C GLY A 74 -7.80 10.05 -9.82
N SER A 75 -7.66 10.94 -8.83
CA SER A 75 -8.44 12.18 -8.73
C SER A 75 -8.11 13.26 -9.76
N SER A 76 -6.95 13.20 -10.42
CA SER A 76 -6.47 14.27 -11.28
C SER A 76 -6.92 14.18 -12.75
N SER A 77 -7.29 13.00 -13.23
CA SER A 77 -7.78 12.77 -14.60
C SER A 77 -8.35 11.35 -14.77
N GLU A 78 -9.14 11.14 -15.84
CA GLU A 78 -9.63 9.80 -16.22
C GLU A 78 -8.48 8.82 -16.50
N GLU A 79 -7.38 9.30 -17.11
CA GLU A 79 -6.20 8.47 -17.34
C GLU A 79 -5.57 8.00 -16.02
N ARG A 80 -5.49 8.87 -15.00
CA ARG A 80 -4.99 8.51 -13.68
C ARG A 80 -5.93 7.54 -12.96
N GLN A 81 -7.23 7.67 -13.13
CA GLN A 81 -8.19 6.71 -12.63
C GLN A 81 -8.04 5.34 -13.31
N ALA A 82 -7.85 5.32 -14.63
CA ALA A 82 -7.57 4.10 -15.37
C ALA A 82 -6.25 3.44 -14.91
N ALA A 83 -5.20 4.25 -14.68
CA ALA A 83 -3.94 3.75 -14.12
C ALA A 83 -4.13 3.14 -12.73
N LYS A 84 -4.95 3.75 -11.87
CA LYS A 84 -5.29 3.19 -10.57
C LYS A 84 -5.96 1.82 -10.70
N PHE A 85 -6.93 1.66 -11.60
CA PHE A 85 -7.56 0.36 -11.82
C PHE A 85 -6.58 -0.70 -12.37
N ARG A 86 -5.65 -0.32 -13.24
CA ARG A 86 -4.57 -1.23 -13.69
C ARG A 86 -3.67 -1.64 -12.51
N PHE A 87 -3.34 -0.69 -11.62
CA PHE A 87 -2.60 -1.00 -10.41
C PHE A 87 -3.34 -2.02 -9.54
N LEU A 88 -4.61 -1.78 -9.24
CA LEU A 88 -5.43 -2.67 -8.42
C LEU A 88 -5.51 -4.08 -9.02
N ALA A 89 -5.70 -4.16 -10.34
CA ALA A 89 -5.73 -5.43 -11.07
C ALA A 89 -4.41 -6.19 -11.02
N ALA A 90 -3.27 -5.49 -11.11
CA ALA A 90 -1.94 -6.09 -11.05
C ALA A 90 -1.52 -6.44 -9.60
N PHE A 91 -1.96 -5.65 -8.62
CA PHE A 91 -1.52 -5.79 -7.24
C PHE A 91 -2.23 -6.94 -6.50
N ARG A 92 -3.49 -7.23 -6.82
CA ARG A 92 -4.25 -8.32 -6.19
C ARG A 92 -3.58 -9.70 -6.35
N PRO A 93 -3.19 -10.17 -7.56
CA PRO A 93 -2.49 -11.44 -7.71
C PRO A 93 -1.15 -11.48 -6.98
N HIS A 94 -0.47 -10.33 -6.84
CA HIS A 94 0.75 -10.23 -6.03
C HIS A 94 0.46 -10.49 -4.55
N LEU A 95 -0.59 -9.87 -3.99
CA LEU A 95 -1.00 -10.10 -2.60
C LEU A 95 -1.44 -11.55 -2.35
N GLU A 96 -2.18 -12.16 -3.28
CA GLU A 96 -2.61 -13.57 -3.22
C GLU A 96 -1.41 -14.51 -3.16
N ARG A 97 -0.42 -14.30 -4.04
CA ARG A 97 0.82 -15.07 -4.04
C ARG A 97 1.59 -14.88 -2.72
N LEU A 98 1.71 -13.64 -2.27
CA LEU A 98 2.43 -13.31 -1.06
C LEU A 98 1.79 -13.97 0.18
N ALA A 99 0.46 -13.95 0.28
CA ALA A 99 -0.28 -14.60 1.37
C ALA A 99 -0.10 -16.12 1.40
N GLY A 100 0.09 -16.75 0.24
CA GLY A 100 0.43 -18.17 0.15
C GLY A 100 1.87 -18.50 0.55
N GLU A 101 2.77 -17.51 0.57
CA GLU A 101 4.20 -17.72 0.82
C GLU A 101 4.63 -17.30 2.23
N ARG A 102 4.01 -16.26 2.81
CA ARG A 102 4.46 -15.63 4.06
C ARG A 102 3.38 -14.79 4.73
N GLU A 103 3.57 -14.52 6.01
CA GLU A 103 2.85 -13.47 6.70
C GLU A 103 3.34 -12.10 6.24
N PHE A 104 2.44 -11.12 6.18
CA PHE A 104 2.86 -9.75 5.87
C PHE A 104 1.98 -8.69 6.55
N ILE A 105 2.58 -7.53 6.74
CA ILE A 105 1.90 -6.30 7.17
C ILE A 105 2.06 -5.30 6.03
N LEU A 106 0.95 -4.87 5.46
CA LEU A 106 0.89 -3.83 4.43
C LEU A 106 0.51 -2.50 5.09
N VAL A 107 1.37 -1.50 4.91
CA VAL A 107 1.14 -0.13 5.39
C VAL A 107 1.35 0.87 4.26
N GLY A 108 0.82 2.07 4.42
CA GLY A 108 0.98 3.16 3.46
C GLY A 108 -0.36 3.77 3.08
N ASP A 109 -0.36 4.56 2.01
CA ASP A 109 -1.55 5.24 1.50
C ASP A 109 -2.24 4.40 0.43
N VAL A 110 -3.39 3.83 0.79
CA VAL A 110 -4.20 2.98 -0.11
C VAL A 110 -5.03 3.82 -1.08
N ASN A 111 -5.25 5.10 -0.81
CA ASN A 111 -6.09 6.01 -1.60
C ASN A 111 -7.52 5.48 -1.85
N ILE A 112 -8.06 4.65 -0.94
CA ILE A 112 -9.42 4.11 -0.97
C ILE A 112 -10.00 4.17 0.44
N ALA A 113 -11.08 4.90 0.62
CA ALA A 113 -11.94 4.77 1.79
C ALA A 113 -12.89 3.57 1.56
N HIS A 114 -12.89 2.59 2.47
CA HIS A 114 -13.59 1.33 2.27
C HIS A 114 -15.09 1.45 2.50
N ARG A 115 -15.46 2.04 3.63
CA ARG A 115 -16.86 2.12 4.11
C ARG A 115 -17.30 3.58 4.21
N GLU A 116 -18.60 3.77 4.35
CA GLU A 116 -19.19 5.11 4.53
C GLU A 116 -18.67 5.81 5.78
N ILE A 117 -18.42 5.05 6.84
CA ILE A 117 -17.84 5.56 8.09
C ILE A 117 -16.42 6.10 7.92
N ASP A 118 -15.68 5.65 6.89
CA ASP A 118 -14.29 6.03 6.64
C ASP A 118 -14.17 7.41 5.96
N LEU A 119 -15.29 8.02 5.57
CA LEU A 119 -15.28 9.28 4.84
C LEU A 119 -16.41 10.22 5.32
N LYS A 120 -16.04 11.36 5.90
CA LYS A 120 -16.99 12.33 6.48
C LYS A 120 -18.10 12.77 5.53
N ASN A 121 -17.78 13.01 4.24
CA ASN A 121 -18.75 13.42 3.22
C ASN A 121 -18.94 12.32 2.16
N TRP A 122 -19.17 11.09 2.60
CA TRP A 122 -19.28 9.94 1.72
C TRP A 122 -20.39 10.08 0.66
N LYS A 123 -21.54 10.71 1.00
CA LYS A 123 -22.67 10.91 0.07
C LYS A 123 -22.28 11.74 -1.15
N GLY A 124 -21.46 12.79 -0.95
CA GLY A 124 -20.96 13.63 -2.02
C GLY A 124 -19.80 13.02 -2.81
N ASN A 125 -19.18 11.98 -2.29
CA ASN A 125 -17.97 11.38 -2.87
C ASN A 125 -18.19 10.05 -3.61
N GLN A 126 -19.43 9.55 -3.72
CA GLN A 126 -19.74 8.25 -4.34
C GLN A 126 -19.28 8.10 -5.79
N LYS A 127 -19.01 9.21 -6.48
CA LYS A 127 -18.54 9.26 -7.87
C LYS A 127 -17.09 9.76 -7.98
N ASN A 128 -16.42 9.93 -6.85
CA ASN A 128 -15.06 10.45 -6.82
C ASN A 128 -14.04 9.33 -6.59
N SER A 129 -12.86 9.49 -7.20
CA SER A 129 -11.73 8.60 -6.94
C SER A 129 -11.43 8.50 -5.43
N GLY A 130 -11.14 7.31 -4.98
CA GLY A 130 -10.95 6.98 -3.58
C GLY A 130 -12.23 6.47 -2.88
N PHE A 131 -13.41 6.61 -3.51
CA PHE A 131 -14.65 6.10 -2.96
C PHE A 131 -15.60 5.49 -4.02
N LEU A 132 -15.09 5.19 -5.21
CA LEU A 132 -15.86 4.52 -6.26
C LEU A 132 -16.30 3.12 -5.79
N PRO A 133 -17.50 2.66 -6.20
CA PRO A 133 -17.97 1.32 -5.87
C PRO A 133 -16.98 0.21 -6.23
N GLU A 134 -16.30 0.34 -7.37
CA GLU A 134 -15.32 -0.63 -7.87
C GLU A 134 -14.05 -0.67 -7.01
N GLU A 135 -13.58 0.48 -6.52
CA GLU A 135 -12.43 0.58 -5.61
C GLU A 135 -12.75 -0.08 -4.26
N ARG A 136 -13.93 0.23 -3.71
CA ARG A 136 -14.43 -0.36 -2.46
C ARG A 136 -14.63 -1.87 -2.58
N ALA A 137 -15.21 -2.33 -3.69
CA ALA A 137 -15.38 -3.75 -3.99
C ALA A 137 -14.04 -4.48 -4.10
N TRP A 138 -13.03 -3.82 -4.72
CA TRP A 138 -11.68 -4.37 -4.78
C TRP A 138 -11.10 -4.55 -3.37
N LEU A 139 -11.20 -3.55 -2.51
CA LEU A 139 -10.67 -3.63 -1.14
C LEU A 139 -11.41 -4.70 -0.32
N SER A 140 -12.75 -4.80 -0.43
CA SER A 140 -13.51 -5.92 0.17
C SER A 140 -13.00 -7.27 -0.33
N SER A 141 -12.74 -7.40 -1.63
CA SER A 141 -12.24 -8.65 -2.21
C SER A 141 -10.84 -9.05 -1.72
N VAL A 142 -10.02 -8.08 -1.33
CA VAL A 142 -8.70 -8.32 -0.73
C VAL A 142 -8.84 -8.73 0.74
N LEU A 143 -9.67 -8.01 1.49
CA LEU A 143 -9.89 -8.31 2.91
C LEU A 143 -10.56 -9.68 3.09
N ASP A 144 -11.67 -9.92 2.40
CA ASP A 144 -12.46 -11.15 2.56
C ASP A 144 -11.86 -12.33 1.79
N GLY A 145 -11.38 -12.09 0.55
CA GLY A 145 -10.92 -13.16 -0.35
C GLY A 145 -9.51 -13.65 -0.06
N ILE A 146 -8.60 -12.76 0.39
CA ILE A 146 -7.23 -13.12 0.77
C ILE A 146 -7.14 -13.38 2.28
N GLY A 147 -8.11 -12.85 3.05
CA GLY A 147 -8.13 -12.96 4.50
C GLY A 147 -7.24 -11.93 5.19
N LEU A 148 -7.06 -10.75 4.61
CA LEU A 148 -6.37 -9.65 5.26
C LEU A 148 -7.28 -8.98 6.30
N MET A 149 -6.67 -8.43 7.33
CA MET A 149 -7.38 -7.70 8.39
C MET A 149 -7.11 -6.19 8.25
N ASP A 150 -8.18 -5.41 8.20
CA ASP A 150 -8.10 -3.98 8.46
C ASP A 150 -7.90 -3.77 9.96
N VAL A 151 -6.65 -3.54 10.35
CA VAL A 151 -6.26 -3.43 11.76
C VAL A 151 -6.89 -2.21 12.41
N HIS A 152 -6.93 -1.06 11.70
CA HIS A 152 -7.55 0.15 12.24
C HIS A 152 -9.02 -0.09 12.52
N ARG A 153 -9.77 -0.58 11.54
CA ARG A 153 -11.21 -0.82 11.67
C ARG A 153 -11.54 -1.92 12.70
N THR A 154 -10.65 -2.91 12.87
CA THR A 154 -10.81 -3.95 13.90
C THR A 154 -10.63 -3.38 15.31
N LEU A 155 -9.65 -2.50 15.51
CA LEU A 155 -9.37 -1.89 16.82
C LEU A 155 -10.30 -0.72 17.14
N ARG A 156 -10.83 -0.04 16.13
CA ARG A 156 -11.63 1.18 16.22
C ARG A 156 -12.88 1.07 15.33
N PRO A 157 -13.83 0.18 15.66
CA PRO A 157 -14.97 -0.12 14.79
C PRO A 157 -15.88 1.08 14.56
N ASP A 158 -15.95 2.00 15.52
CA ASP A 158 -16.88 3.14 15.53
C ASP A 158 -16.22 4.48 15.20
N ASP A 159 -14.90 4.54 15.00
CA ASP A 159 -14.20 5.79 14.62
C ASP A 159 -14.64 6.20 13.22
N GLY A 160 -15.24 7.39 13.09
CA GLY A 160 -15.71 7.93 11.81
C GLY A 160 -14.70 8.87 11.16
N GLY A 161 -14.83 9.01 9.86
CA GLY A 161 -14.30 9.98 8.87
C GLY A 161 -13.07 10.84 9.07
N GLU A 162 -12.40 10.78 10.19
CA GLU A 162 -11.16 11.52 10.47
C GLU A 162 -9.94 10.57 10.60
N ALA A 163 -10.16 9.28 10.38
CA ALA A 163 -9.15 8.23 10.56
C ALA A 163 -8.43 7.85 9.26
N TYR A 164 -8.87 8.40 8.10
CA TYR A 164 -8.32 8.15 6.77
C TYR A 164 -8.08 9.43 6.00
#